data_0c9ca0447d8cff2db793bee922325401
#
_entry.id   0c9ca0447d8cff2db793bee922325401
#
_cell.length_a   1.000
_cell.length_b   1.000
_cell.length_c   1.000
_cell.angle_alpha   90.00
_cell.angle_beta   90.00
_cell.angle_gamma   90.00
#
_symmetry.space_group_name_H-M   'P 1'
#
loop_
_entity.id
_entity.type
_entity.pdbx_description
1 polymer ?
#
loop_
_entity_poly.entity_id
_entity_poly.type
_entity_poly.pdbx_seq_one_letter_code
_entity_poly.pdbx_strand_id
1 'polypeptide(L)'
;MKTTRLWIRDPLAILAQDSGGGLVIDGTRIVERVAAGASPAAPVDGTFDASRHVVLPGLINTHHHFFQTLTRAHPVAINKPLFAWLQALYPVWEKLTPEAFRLATRVAYVELLLSGCTTAGDHHYLYPKGLEHAIDIQVEEARSLGIRAFITRG
;
A
#
# COMPACT_ATOMS: atom_id res chain seq x y z
N MET A 1 1.20 15.32 16.43
CA MET A 1 2.59 14.88 16.13
C MET A 1 3.27 16.01 15.38
N LYS A 2 4.50 16.38 15.77
CA LYS A 2 5.28 17.37 15.02
C LYS A 2 5.62 16.72 13.66
N THR A 3 5.21 17.33 12.56
CA THR A 3 5.57 16.83 11.22
C THR A 3 7.07 17.02 11.03
N THR A 4 7.74 16.01 10.50
CA THR A 4 9.16 16.07 10.21
C THR A 4 9.34 16.51 8.77
N ARG A 5 10.02 17.64 8.58
CA ARG A 5 10.33 18.18 7.27
C ARG A 5 11.61 17.51 6.76
N LEU A 6 11.50 16.70 5.72
CA LEU A 6 12.59 15.90 5.17
C LEU A 6 12.95 16.37 3.75
N TRP A 7 14.23 16.61 3.49
CA TRP A 7 14.74 16.84 2.14
C TRP A 7 15.32 15.56 1.55
N ILE A 8 14.70 15.04 0.49
CA ILE A 8 15.28 14.00 -0.38
C ILE A 8 16.20 14.73 -1.35
N ARG A 9 17.51 14.71 -1.10
CA ARG A 9 18.50 15.55 -1.74
C ARG A 9 19.19 14.86 -2.91
N ASP A 10 19.41 15.64 -3.98
CA ASP A 10 20.28 15.30 -5.11
C ASP A 10 20.05 13.91 -5.69
N PRO A 11 18.81 13.53 -6.09
CA PRO A 11 18.55 12.20 -6.62
C PRO A 11 19.33 11.93 -7.91
N LEU A 12 19.80 10.69 -8.08
CA LEU A 12 20.42 10.23 -9.34
C LEU A 12 19.49 10.47 -10.55
N ALA A 13 18.22 10.22 -10.36
CA ALA A 13 17.14 10.61 -11.26
C ALA A 13 15.82 10.78 -10.47
N ILE A 14 14.91 11.58 -11.00
CA ILE A 14 13.61 11.84 -10.37
C ILE A 14 12.53 12.01 -11.42
N LEU A 15 11.39 11.36 -11.23
CA LEU A 15 10.22 11.52 -12.09
C LEU A 15 9.38 12.72 -11.61
N ALA A 16 9.97 13.92 -11.69
CA ALA A 16 9.31 15.18 -11.41
C ALA A 16 10.04 16.30 -12.16
N GLN A 17 9.29 17.29 -12.67
CA GLN A 17 9.87 18.46 -13.34
C GLN A 17 10.53 19.38 -12.29
N ASP A 18 11.59 20.07 -12.72
CA ASP A 18 12.30 21.08 -11.92
C ASP A 18 12.70 20.63 -10.51
N SER A 19 13.12 19.36 -10.39
CA SER A 19 13.41 18.71 -9.10
C SER A 19 14.80 18.07 -9.05
N GLY A 20 15.75 18.55 -9.86
CA GLY A 20 17.12 18.00 -9.90
C GLY A 20 17.86 18.08 -8.57
N GLY A 21 17.54 19.03 -7.69
CA GLY A 21 18.02 19.11 -6.31
C GLY A 21 17.18 18.31 -5.31
N GLY A 22 16.08 17.70 -5.78
CA GLY A 22 15.23 16.81 -4.98
C GLY A 22 13.89 17.40 -4.54
N LEU A 23 13.33 16.81 -3.49
CA LEU A 23 12.02 17.14 -2.95
C LEU A 23 12.09 17.40 -1.46
N VAL A 24 11.30 18.37 -0.97
CA VAL A 24 11.03 18.53 0.46
C VAL A 24 9.64 17.96 0.77
N ILE A 25 9.60 17.04 1.72
CA ILE A 25 8.38 16.42 2.23
C ILE A 25 8.13 16.96 3.64
N ASP A 26 6.89 17.35 3.92
CA ASP A 26 6.42 17.71 5.26
C ASP A 26 5.23 16.82 5.61
N GLY A 27 5.46 15.87 6.52
CA GLY A 27 4.49 14.84 6.83
C GLY A 27 4.14 14.00 5.60
N THR A 28 2.91 14.15 5.10
CA THR A 28 2.38 13.40 3.95
C THR A 28 2.37 14.19 2.65
N ARG A 29 2.98 15.38 2.61
CA ARG A 29 2.92 16.28 1.47
C ARG A 29 4.30 16.60 0.92
N ILE A 30 4.42 16.65 -0.41
CA ILE A 30 5.54 17.31 -1.09
C ILE A 30 5.24 18.81 -1.03
N VAL A 31 6.10 19.56 -0.33
CA VAL A 31 5.91 21.01 -0.11
C VAL A 31 6.82 21.85 -0.98
N GLU A 32 7.90 21.27 -1.51
CA GLU A 32 8.85 21.98 -2.36
C GLU A 32 9.53 21.03 -3.36
N ARG A 33 9.73 21.53 -4.58
CA ARG A 33 10.63 20.94 -5.58
C ARG A 33 11.89 21.80 -5.61
N VAL A 34 13.03 21.17 -5.35
CA VAL A 34 14.32 21.86 -5.29
C VAL A 34 15.02 21.72 -6.64
N ALA A 35 15.37 22.84 -7.25
CA ALA A 35 16.10 22.85 -8.53
C ALA A 35 17.51 22.28 -8.35
N ALA A 36 18.12 21.81 -9.43
CA ALA A 36 19.51 21.31 -9.41
C ALA A 36 20.46 22.40 -8.91
N GLY A 37 21.32 22.07 -7.95
CA GLY A 37 22.28 22.98 -7.33
C GLY A 37 21.68 23.99 -6.35
N ALA A 38 20.35 23.97 -6.12
CA ALA A 38 19.71 24.81 -5.12
C ALA A 38 19.60 24.10 -3.75
N SER A 39 19.21 24.86 -2.74
CA SER A 39 18.85 24.36 -1.41
C SER A 39 17.39 24.68 -1.11
N PRO A 40 16.74 23.97 -0.18
CA PRO A 40 15.39 24.27 0.26
C PRO A 40 15.25 25.73 0.73
N ALA A 41 14.10 26.36 0.40
CA ALA A 41 13.78 27.73 0.78
C ALA A 41 13.60 27.94 2.29
N ALA A 42 13.32 26.86 3.03
CA ALA A 42 13.17 26.91 4.48
C ALA A 42 13.92 25.72 5.15
N PRO A 43 14.27 25.85 6.44
CA PRO A 43 14.96 24.80 7.18
C PRO A 43 14.24 23.46 7.12
N VAL A 44 15.00 22.38 7.10
CA VAL A 44 14.52 20.99 7.15
C VAL A 44 15.00 20.33 8.43
N ASP A 45 14.22 19.36 8.95
CA ASP A 45 14.59 18.62 10.17
C ASP A 45 15.55 17.46 9.87
N GLY A 46 15.57 17.00 8.61
CA GLY A 46 16.42 15.92 8.16
C GLY A 46 16.68 15.96 6.66
N THR A 47 17.71 15.23 6.25
CA THR A 47 18.10 15.08 4.84
C THR A 47 18.37 13.61 4.54
N PHE A 48 17.82 13.13 3.42
CA PHE A 48 18.12 11.84 2.84
C PHE A 48 18.95 12.06 1.57
N ASP A 49 20.19 11.58 1.55
CA ASP A 49 21.03 11.63 0.35
C ASP A 49 20.54 10.61 -0.68
N ALA A 50 19.96 11.11 -1.77
CA ALA A 50 19.44 10.31 -2.86
C ALA A 50 20.38 10.23 -4.07
N SER A 51 21.63 10.64 -3.96
CA SER A 51 22.60 10.68 -5.06
C SER A 51 22.84 9.32 -5.75
N ARG A 52 22.46 8.23 -5.09
CA ARG A 52 22.53 6.86 -5.61
C ARG A 52 21.16 6.22 -5.79
N HIS A 53 20.07 7.01 -5.75
CA HIS A 53 18.70 6.54 -5.81
C HIS A 53 17.94 7.21 -6.93
N VAL A 54 17.05 6.45 -7.55
CA VAL A 54 16.02 6.99 -8.44
C VAL A 54 14.77 7.23 -7.60
N VAL A 55 14.24 8.45 -7.67
CA VAL A 55 13.02 8.84 -6.93
C VAL A 55 11.81 8.75 -7.86
N LEU A 56 10.88 7.89 -7.50
CA LEU A 56 9.64 7.64 -8.22
C LEU A 56 8.43 7.88 -7.32
N PRO A 57 7.25 8.20 -7.89
CA PRO A 57 5.99 8.10 -7.14
C PRO A 57 5.80 6.69 -6.61
N GLY A 58 5.16 6.57 -5.45
CA GLY A 58 4.77 5.26 -4.92
C GLY A 58 3.85 4.53 -5.89
N LEU A 59 4.03 3.22 -6.03
CA LEU A 59 3.23 2.40 -6.92
C LEU A 59 1.77 2.35 -6.47
N ILE A 60 0.87 2.12 -7.43
CA ILE A 60 -0.57 2.00 -7.19
C ILE A 60 -1.02 0.61 -7.66
N ASN A 61 -1.57 -0.17 -6.74
CA ASN A 61 -2.26 -1.42 -7.06
C ASN A 61 -3.76 -1.12 -7.20
N THR A 62 -4.32 -1.32 -8.37
CA THR A 62 -5.73 -0.99 -8.66
C THR A 62 -6.67 -2.18 -8.52
N HIS A 63 -6.15 -3.39 -8.25
CA HIS A 63 -6.96 -4.60 -8.15
C HIS A 63 -6.33 -5.61 -7.21
N HIS A 64 -7.00 -5.88 -6.10
CA HIS A 64 -6.62 -6.90 -5.13
C HIS A 64 -7.86 -7.54 -4.49
N HIS A 65 -7.65 -8.68 -3.84
CA HIS A 65 -8.61 -9.36 -2.98
C HIS A 65 -7.87 -9.78 -1.71
N PHE A 66 -7.78 -8.88 -0.73
CA PHE A 66 -6.90 -9.04 0.44
C PHE A 66 -7.19 -10.32 1.23
N PHE A 67 -8.46 -10.72 1.35
CA PHE A 67 -8.84 -11.93 2.07
C PHE A 67 -8.27 -13.21 1.48
N GLN A 68 -7.93 -13.22 0.19
CA GLN A 68 -7.38 -14.39 -0.50
C GLN A 68 -5.92 -14.67 -0.15
N THR A 69 -5.23 -13.72 0.49
CA THR A 69 -3.79 -13.81 0.77
C THR A 69 -3.40 -15.07 1.53
N LEU A 70 -4.21 -15.50 2.51
CA LEU A 70 -3.93 -16.72 3.28
C LEU A 70 -4.24 -18.01 2.53
N THR A 71 -4.91 -17.96 1.39
CA THR A 71 -5.29 -19.11 0.60
C THR A 71 -4.54 -19.21 -0.72
N ARG A 72 -3.50 -18.41 -0.91
CA ARG A 72 -2.58 -18.56 -2.06
C ARG A 72 -2.01 -19.97 -2.10
N ALA A 73 -1.98 -20.54 -3.31
CA ALA A 73 -1.48 -21.91 -3.54
C ALA A 73 -2.16 -22.99 -2.67
N HIS A 74 -3.42 -22.75 -2.24
CA HIS A 74 -4.16 -23.75 -1.48
C HIS A 74 -4.35 -25.03 -2.32
N PRO A 75 -3.99 -26.23 -1.81
CA PRO A 75 -3.95 -27.49 -2.61
C PRO A 75 -5.24 -27.80 -3.34
N VAL A 76 -6.41 -27.48 -2.73
CA VAL A 76 -7.71 -27.75 -3.36
C VAL A 76 -8.01 -26.86 -4.56
N ALA A 77 -7.27 -25.78 -4.76
CA ALA A 77 -7.54 -24.75 -5.77
C ALA A 77 -6.46 -24.66 -6.87
N ILE A 78 -5.28 -25.23 -6.65
CA ILE A 78 -4.17 -25.17 -7.59
C ILE A 78 -4.58 -25.70 -8.97
N ASN A 79 -4.23 -24.96 -10.02
CA ASN A 79 -4.45 -25.31 -11.44
C ASN A 79 -5.92 -25.48 -11.83
N LYS A 80 -6.88 -24.99 -11.04
CA LYS A 80 -8.29 -25.01 -11.41
C LYS A 80 -8.67 -23.81 -12.26
N PRO A 81 -9.57 -23.95 -13.25
CA PRO A 81 -10.18 -22.81 -13.91
C PRO A 81 -11.07 -22.03 -12.93
N LEU A 82 -11.37 -20.78 -13.26
CA LEU A 82 -11.97 -19.80 -12.34
C LEU A 82 -13.18 -20.34 -11.54
N PHE A 83 -14.18 -20.92 -12.19
CA PHE A 83 -15.37 -21.36 -11.48
C PHE A 83 -15.10 -22.56 -10.55
N ALA A 84 -14.29 -23.52 -10.99
CA ALA A 84 -13.89 -24.64 -10.14
C ALA A 84 -12.98 -24.20 -8.99
N TRP A 85 -12.18 -23.16 -9.20
CA TRP A 85 -11.37 -22.51 -8.18
C TRP A 85 -12.25 -21.83 -7.12
N LEU A 86 -13.26 -21.05 -7.53
CA LEU A 86 -14.23 -20.42 -6.63
C LEU A 86 -15.00 -21.48 -5.82
N GLN A 87 -15.54 -22.52 -6.49
CA GLN A 87 -16.27 -23.60 -5.82
C GLN A 87 -15.42 -24.33 -4.76
N ALA A 88 -14.11 -24.45 -5.00
CA ALA A 88 -13.20 -25.08 -4.05
C ALA A 88 -12.88 -24.15 -2.85
N LEU A 89 -12.80 -22.85 -3.04
CA LEU A 89 -12.37 -21.90 -2.01
C LEU A 89 -13.50 -21.27 -1.20
N TYR A 90 -14.71 -21.11 -1.74
CA TYR A 90 -15.84 -20.58 -0.97
C TYR A 90 -16.08 -21.31 0.35
N PRO A 91 -16.06 -22.66 0.42
CA PRO A 91 -16.21 -23.38 1.70
C PRO A 91 -15.06 -23.14 2.68
N VAL A 92 -13.88 -22.73 2.19
CA VAL A 92 -12.74 -22.33 3.03
C VAL A 92 -12.95 -20.93 3.56
N TRP A 93 -13.33 -19.99 2.68
CA TRP A 93 -13.54 -18.59 3.02
C TRP A 93 -14.77 -18.35 3.91
N GLU A 94 -15.79 -19.20 3.80
CA GLU A 94 -16.96 -19.18 4.69
C GLU A 94 -16.58 -19.33 6.18
N LYS A 95 -15.41 -19.95 6.44
CA LYS A 95 -14.89 -20.17 7.80
C LYS A 95 -13.92 -19.10 8.27
N LEU A 96 -13.71 -18.04 7.49
CA LEU A 96 -12.84 -16.95 7.89
C LEU A 96 -13.38 -16.26 9.13
N THR A 97 -12.54 -16.18 10.14
CA THR A 97 -12.82 -15.38 11.35
C THR A 97 -12.36 -13.92 11.14
N PRO A 98 -12.87 -12.95 11.91
CA PRO A 98 -12.38 -11.57 11.87
C PRO A 98 -10.87 -11.47 12.08
N GLU A 99 -10.28 -12.31 12.94
CA GLU A 99 -8.84 -12.36 13.17
C GLU A 99 -8.08 -12.85 11.94
N ALA A 100 -8.49 -13.97 11.34
CA ALA A 100 -7.88 -14.48 10.11
C ALA A 100 -8.01 -13.48 8.95
N PHE A 101 -9.15 -12.82 8.82
CA PHE A 101 -9.39 -11.78 7.83
C PHE A 101 -8.46 -10.58 8.05
N ARG A 102 -8.28 -10.14 9.29
CA ARG A 102 -7.34 -9.08 9.68
C ARG A 102 -5.91 -9.44 9.29
N LEU A 103 -5.48 -10.66 9.60
CA LEU A 103 -4.15 -11.15 9.23
C LEU A 103 -3.95 -11.20 7.72
N ALA A 104 -4.93 -11.70 6.96
CA ALA A 104 -4.90 -11.71 5.50
C ALA A 104 -4.71 -10.31 4.92
N THR A 105 -5.50 -9.35 5.42
CA THR A 105 -5.44 -7.95 5.03
C THR A 105 -4.08 -7.32 5.36
N ARG A 106 -3.58 -7.56 6.57
CA ARG A 106 -2.28 -7.07 7.02
C ARG A 106 -1.14 -7.60 6.17
N VAL A 107 -1.13 -8.90 5.89
CA VAL A 107 -0.13 -9.51 5.01
C VAL A 107 -0.16 -8.87 3.61
N ALA A 108 -1.34 -8.70 3.02
CA ALA A 108 -1.48 -8.05 1.73
C ALA A 108 -0.90 -6.63 1.72
N TYR A 109 -1.23 -5.80 2.71
CA TYR A 109 -0.71 -4.43 2.81
C TYR A 109 0.80 -4.39 3.03
N VAL A 110 1.34 -5.28 3.88
CA VAL A 110 2.79 -5.35 4.13
C VAL A 110 3.54 -5.73 2.86
N GLU A 111 3.07 -6.72 2.11
CA GLU A 111 3.68 -7.11 0.83
C GLU A 111 3.64 -5.97 -0.19
N LEU A 112 2.52 -5.26 -0.28
CA LEU A 112 2.36 -4.10 -1.16
C LEU A 112 3.33 -2.98 -0.77
N LEU A 113 3.42 -2.64 0.52
CA LEU A 113 4.36 -1.61 1.01
C LEU A 113 5.82 -2.00 0.75
N LEU A 114 6.19 -3.26 1.00
CA LEU A 114 7.54 -3.77 0.73
C LEU A 114 7.89 -3.77 -0.76
N SER A 115 6.89 -3.83 -1.65
CA SER A 115 7.07 -3.69 -3.10
C SER A 115 7.07 -2.23 -3.59
N GLY A 116 6.96 -1.25 -2.69
CA GLY A 116 6.90 0.17 -3.03
C GLY A 116 5.49 0.68 -3.39
N CYS A 117 4.45 -0.12 -3.18
CA CYS A 117 3.07 0.30 -3.38
C CYS A 117 2.61 1.17 -2.20
N THR A 118 2.04 2.33 -2.48
CA THR A 118 1.55 3.28 -1.47
C THR A 118 0.05 3.49 -1.51
N THR A 119 -0.62 2.94 -2.52
CA THR A 119 -2.07 3.03 -2.70
C THR A 119 -2.59 1.70 -3.25
N ALA A 120 -3.58 1.11 -2.61
CA ALA A 120 -4.13 -0.17 -3.02
C ALA A 120 -5.66 -0.12 -3.15
N GLY A 121 -6.18 -0.76 -4.20
CA GLY A 121 -7.60 -1.01 -4.40
C GLY A 121 -7.96 -2.46 -4.08
N ASP A 122 -8.92 -2.68 -3.19
CA ASP A 122 -9.47 -4.00 -2.88
C ASP A 122 -10.90 -4.14 -3.37
N HIS A 123 -11.18 -5.24 -4.05
CA HIS A 123 -12.54 -5.63 -4.44
C HIS A 123 -13.07 -6.64 -3.42
N HIS A 124 -13.70 -6.11 -2.35
CA HIS A 124 -14.21 -6.95 -1.28
C HIS A 124 -15.65 -7.38 -1.56
N TYR A 125 -15.87 -8.67 -1.71
CA TYR A 125 -17.17 -9.25 -2.04
C TYR A 125 -17.55 -10.45 -1.14
N LEU A 126 -16.79 -10.72 -0.09
CA LEU A 126 -16.97 -11.88 0.78
C LEU A 126 -17.40 -11.44 2.18
N TYR A 127 -18.64 -11.75 2.56
CA TYR A 127 -19.23 -11.41 3.87
C TYR A 127 -19.82 -12.65 4.56
N PRO A 128 -18.99 -13.62 4.98
CA PRO A 128 -19.51 -14.74 5.77
C PRO A 128 -20.01 -14.25 7.12
N LYS A 129 -20.80 -15.07 7.81
CA LYS A 129 -21.32 -14.76 9.14
C LYS A 129 -20.19 -14.38 10.08
N GLY A 130 -20.32 -13.24 10.75
CA GLY A 130 -19.31 -12.68 11.67
C GLY A 130 -18.28 -11.78 10.99
N LEU A 131 -18.38 -11.56 9.67
CA LEU A 131 -17.53 -10.63 8.91
C LEU A 131 -18.34 -9.48 8.28
N GLU A 132 -19.45 -9.09 8.88
CA GLU A 132 -20.29 -7.98 8.44
C GLU A 132 -19.50 -6.65 8.43
N HIS A 133 -18.48 -6.52 9.29
CA HIS A 133 -17.58 -5.36 9.44
C HIS A 133 -16.21 -5.54 8.75
N ALA A 134 -16.14 -6.41 7.73
CA ALA A 134 -14.89 -6.70 7.03
C ALA A 134 -14.19 -5.43 6.50
N ILE A 135 -14.95 -4.49 5.93
CA ILE A 135 -14.39 -3.23 5.41
C ILE A 135 -13.78 -2.38 6.53
N ASP A 136 -14.40 -2.32 7.71
CA ASP A 136 -13.87 -1.56 8.84
C ASP A 136 -12.51 -2.13 9.28
N ILE A 137 -12.39 -3.46 9.31
CA ILE A 137 -11.12 -4.14 9.59
C ILE A 137 -10.04 -3.75 8.57
N GLN A 138 -10.37 -3.72 7.27
CA GLN A 138 -9.42 -3.31 6.23
C GLN A 138 -8.99 -1.85 6.38
N VAL A 139 -9.93 -0.96 6.72
CA VAL A 139 -9.65 0.46 6.95
C VAL A 139 -8.75 0.66 8.17
N GLU A 140 -8.99 -0.07 9.26
CA GLU A 140 -8.14 -0.03 10.46
C GLU A 140 -6.71 -0.47 10.14
N GLU A 141 -6.54 -1.57 9.42
CA GLU A 141 -5.22 -2.06 9.02
C GLU A 141 -4.51 -1.09 8.08
N ALA A 142 -5.23 -0.49 7.11
CA ALA A 142 -4.65 0.51 6.23
C ALA A 142 -4.13 1.73 7.01
N ARG A 143 -4.91 2.22 7.98
CA ARG A 143 -4.51 3.33 8.87
C ARG A 143 -3.31 2.97 9.74
N SER A 144 -3.32 1.77 10.30
CA SER A 144 -2.23 1.28 11.17
C SER A 144 -0.90 1.19 10.43
N LEU A 145 -0.91 0.79 9.16
CA LEU A 145 0.28 0.60 8.33
C LEU A 145 0.64 1.84 7.50
N GLY A 146 -0.26 2.84 7.42
CA GLY A 146 -0.01 4.08 6.70
C GLY A 146 -0.13 3.95 5.17
N ILE A 147 -0.85 2.95 4.66
CA ILE A 147 -1.16 2.81 3.22
C ILE A 147 -2.49 3.47 2.89
N ARG A 148 -2.61 4.08 1.71
CA ARG A 148 -3.90 4.54 1.18
C ARG A 148 -4.67 3.36 0.60
N ALA A 149 -5.94 3.22 0.95
CA ALA A 149 -6.80 2.14 0.47
C ALA A 149 -8.10 2.67 -0.14
N PHE A 150 -8.50 2.05 -1.25
CA PHE A 150 -9.81 2.16 -1.85
C PHE A 150 -10.47 0.78 -1.78
N ILE A 151 -11.54 0.67 -1.02
CA ILE A 151 -12.20 -0.61 -0.80
C ILE A 151 -13.59 -0.53 -1.39
N THR A 152 -13.86 -1.38 -2.38
CA THR A 152 -15.20 -1.49 -2.96
C THR A 152 -15.97 -2.59 -2.25
N ARG A 153 -17.27 -2.38 -2.10
CA ARG A 153 -18.19 -3.39 -1.61
C ARG A 153 -18.94 -3.99 -2.80
N GLY A 154 -18.67 -5.27 -3.09
CA GLY A 154 -19.37 -6.08 -4.08
C GLY A 154 -20.60 -6.76 -3.52
#